data_6eab1fc62c1d0088adfd4cd4360f5b48
#
_entry.id   6eab1fc62c1d0088adfd4cd4360f5b48
#
_cell.length_a   1.000
_cell.length_b   1.000
_cell.length_c   1.000
_cell.angle_alpha   90.00
_cell.angle_beta   90.00
_cell.angle_gamma   90.00
#
_symmetry.space_group_name_H-M   'P 1'
#
loop_
_entity.id
_entity.type
_entity.pdbx_description
1 polymer ?
#
loop_
_entity_poly.entity_id
_entity_poly.type
_entity_poly.pdbx_seq_one_letter_code
_entity_poly.pdbx_strand_id
1 'polypeptide(L)'
;MLYWFFVKGFGFIARLRINPIAQGVNNIPKKGGAIIAANHLAVIDDALLPLTCPRMIHFMGKAEYFEGKGLKGRFKKWWFTSVGVFPVDRSGGSKSLGALNHAREILENGQLFGIHIEGTRSPDGRLYKGHTGAARLALETGCPIIPVAIIGTRELQRHGQVIIT
;
A
#
# COMPACT_ATOMS: atom_id res chain seq x y z
N MET A 1 17.05 -0.17 -5.83
CA MET A 1 17.57 -1.56 -5.97
C MET A 1 17.00 -2.53 -4.91
N LEU A 2 17.03 -2.17 -3.65
CA LEU A 2 16.61 -3.06 -2.54
C LEU A 2 15.12 -3.45 -2.59
N TYR A 3 14.23 -2.50 -2.91
CA TYR A 3 12.80 -2.76 -3.11
C TYR A 3 12.55 -3.93 -4.06
N TRP A 4 13.14 -3.89 -5.26
CA TRP A 4 12.97 -4.93 -6.25
C TRP A 4 13.60 -6.26 -5.87
N PHE A 5 14.69 -6.24 -5.11
CA PHE A 5 15.26 -7.46 -4.55
C PHE A 5 14.28 -8.15 -3.61
N PHE A 6 13.64 -7.40 -2.70
CA PHE A 6 12.64 -7.95 -1.79
C PHE A 6 11.35 -8.34 -2.50
N VAL A 7 10.86 -7.50 -3.41
CA VAL A 7 9.64 -7.79 -4.17
C VAL A 7 9.84 -9.05 -5.03
N LYS A 8 10.98 -9.19 -5.71
CA LYS A 8 11.26 -10.40 -6.52
C LYS A 8 11.52 -11.62 -5.66
N GLY A 9 12.32 -11.52 -4.60
CA GLY A 9 12.64 -12.64 -3.72
C GLY A 9 11.43 -13.12 -2.94
N PHE A 10 10.77 -12.22 -2.21
CA PHE A 10 9.54 -12.54 -1.48
C PHE A 10 8.38 -12.86 -2.43
N GLY A 11 8.32 -12.20 -3.59
CA GLY A 11 7.35 -12.45 -4.64
C GLY A 11 7.44 -13.85 -5.23
N PHE A 12 8.64 -14.39 -5.38
CA PHE A 12 8.83 -15.78 -5.79
C PHE A 12 8.22 -16.77 -4.77
N ILE A 13 8.53 -16.58 -3.48
CA ILE A 13 7.98 -17.41 -2.39
C ILE A 13 6.46 -17.25 -2.30
N ALA A 14 5.96 -16.01 -2.40
CA ALA A 14 4.53 -15.73 -2.35
C ALA A 14 3.80 -16.38 -3.54
N ARG A 15 4.36 -16.31 -4.75
CA ARG A 15 3.78 -16.99 -5.92
C ARG A 15 3.73 -18.50 -5.77
N LEU A 16 4.73 -19.10 -5.15
CA LEU A 16 4.73 -20.56 -4.88
C LEU A 16 3.66 -20.97 -3.87
N ARG A 17 3.32 -20.08 -2.92
CA ARG A 17 2.39 -20.41 -1.81
C ARG A 17 0.98 -19.88 -2.05
N ILE A 18 0.84 -18.73 -2.69
CA ILE A 18 -0.40 -17.95 -2.76
C ILE A 18 -0.92 -17.89 -4.19
N ASN A 19 -0.01 -17.92 -5.19
CA ASN A 19 -0.31 -17.74 -6.61
C ASN A 19 -1.27 -16.56 -6.89
N PRO A 20 -0.90 -15.32 -6.52
CA PRO A 20 -1.78 -14.16 -6.67
C PRO A 20 -2.04 -13.90 -8.16
N ILE A 21 -3.30 -13.72 -8.52
CA ILE A 21 -3.72 -13.33 -9.86
C ILE A 21 -3.93 -11.81 -9.86
N ALA A 22 -3.26 -11.09 -10.74
CA ALA A 22 -3.43 -9.66 -10.93
C ALA A 22 -3.97 -9.39 -12.33
N GLN A 23 -5.12 -8.72 -12.39
CA GLN A 23 -5.74 -8.27 -13.63
C GLN A 23 -5.69 -6.75 -13.73
N GLY A 24 -5.76 -6.20 -14.95
CA GLY A 24 -5.79 -4.75 -15.16
C GLY A 24 -4.49 -4.01 -14.82
N VAL A 25 -3.37 -4.70 -14.62
CA VAL A 25 -2.06 -4.11 -14.29
C VAL A 25 -1.63 -3.04 -15.32
N ASN A 26 -2.08 -3.19 -16.56
CA ASN A 26 -1.80 -2.23 -17.64
C ASN A 26 -2.53 -0.88 -17.47
N ASN A 27 -3.53 -0.79 -16.57
CA ASN A 27 -4.20 0.46 -16.23
C ASN A 27 -3.30 1.36 -15.35
N ILE A 28 -2.25 0.80 -14.74
CA ILE A 28 -1.29 1.57 -13.96
C ILE A 28 -0.39 2.36 -14.94
N PRO A 29 -0.35 3.70 -14.86
CA PRO A 29 0.45 4.49 -15.79
C PRO A 29 1.93 4.16 -15.65
N LYS A 30 2.63 3.99 -16.78
CA LYS A 30 4.07 3.66 -16.81
C LYS A 30 4.94 4.77 -16.24
N LYS A 31 4.48 6.04 -16.28
CA LYS A 31 5.16 7.24 -15.79
C LYS A 31 4.14 8.16 -15.12
N GLY A 32 4.64 9.12 -14.35
CA GLY A 32 3.79 10.08 -13.62
C GLY A 32 3.22 9.53 -12.32
N GLY A 33 2.66 10.41 -11.49
CA GLY A 33 2.02 10.06 -10.24
C GLY A 33 0.67 9.37 -10.48
N ALA A 34 0.31 8.42 -9.62
CA ALA A 34 -1.03 7.85 -9.58
C ALA A 34 -1.34 7.33 -8.17
N ILE A 35 -2.61 7.35 -7.81
CA ILE A 35 -3.13 6.91 -6.52
C ILE A 35 -3.69 5.50 -6.69
N ILE A 36 -3.11 4.52 -6.03
CA ILE A 36 -3.61 3.14 -5.98
C ILE A 36 -4.58 3.05 -4.80
N ALA A 37 -5.87 3.06 -5.10
CA ALA A 37 -6.94 3.09 -4.10
C ALA A 37 -7.54 1.70 -3.94
N ALA A 38 -7.22 1.02 -2.83
CA ALA A 38 -7.64 -0.36 -2.57
C ALA A 38 -8.55 -0.47 -1.35
N ASN A 39 -9.39 -1.52 -1.33
CA ASN A 39 -10.01 -2.01 -0.11
C ASN A 39 -8.96 -2.68 0.80
N HIS A 40 -9.31 -3.04 2.03
CA HIS A 40 -8.38 -3.67 2.96
C HIS A 40 -9.05 -4.81 3.73
N LEU A 41 -8.61 -6.03 3.49
CA LEU A 41 -9.19 -7.24 4.09
C LEU A 41 -8.25 -7.90 5.10
N ALA A 42 -6.94 -7.90 4.84
CA ALA A 42 -5.95 -8.61 5.64
C ALA A 42 -4.60 -7.89 5.67
N VAL A 43 -3.73 -8.25 6.62
CA VAL A 43 -2.35 -7.69 6.70
C VAL A 43 -1.53 -8.00 5.44
N ILE A 44 -1.81 -9.12 4.79
CA ILE A 44 -1.09 -9.55 3.59
C ILE A 44 -1.33 -8.63 2.39
N ASP A 45 -2.40 -7.82 2.39
CA ASP A 45 -2.71 -6.87 1.31
C ASP A 45 -1.57 -5.88 1.09
N ASP A 46 -0.96 -5.41 2.19
CA ASP A 46 0.19 -4.49 2.16
C ASP A 46 1.42 -5.10 1.46
N ALA A 47 1.51 -6.41 1.39
CA ALA A 47 2.57 -7.13 0.68
C ALA A 47 2.16 -7.49 -0.75
N LEU A 48 0.91 -7.89 -0.97
CA LEU A 48 0.44 -8.36 -2.27
C LEU A 48 0.33 -7.24 -3.30
N LEU A 49 -0.11 -6.04 -2.91
CA LEU A 49 -0.16 -4.89 -3.81
C LEU A 49 1.22 -4.56 -4.41
N PRO A 50 2.30 -4.40 -3.62
CA PRO A 50 3.65 -4.22 -4.18
C PRO A 50 4.12 -5.37 -5.07
N LEU A 51 3.75 -6.62 -4.75
CA LEU A 51 4.16 -7.80 -5.51
C LEU A 51 3.52 -7.89 -6.90
N THR A 52 2.34 -7.32 -7.05
CA THR A 52 1.55 -7.35 -8.30
C THR A 52 1.74 -6.08 -9.13
N CYS A 53 2.24 -5.00 -8.54
CA CYS A 53 2.42 -3.73 -9.22
C CYS A 53 3.76 -3.68 -10.00
N PRO A 54 3.77 -3.16 -11.24
CA PRO A 54 5.00 -3.03 -12.05
C PRO A 54 5.90 -1.87 -11.60
N ARG A 55 5.42 -1.02 -10.70
CA ARG A 55 6.12 0.14 -10.15
C ARG A 55 6.11 0.11 -8.62
N MET A 56 7.10 0.76 -8.02
CA MET A 56 7.15 0.93 -6.56
C MET A 56 5.95 1.74 -6.09
N ILE A 57 5.22 1.21 -5.10
CA ILE A 57 4.12 1.90 -4.43
C ILE A 57 4.60 2.37 -3.07
N HIS A 58 4.32 3.61 -2.72
CA HIS A 58 4.58 4.16 -1.40
C HIS A 58 3.32 4.09 -0.54
N PHE A 59 3.45 3.58 0.68
CA PHE A 59 2.33 3.42 1.62
C PHE A 59 2.56 4.18 2.93
N MET A 60 1.47 4.58 3.56
CA MET A 60 1.48 5.10 4.92
C MET A 60 1.54 3.96 5.94
N GLY A 61 2.61 3.91 6.74
CA GLY A 61 2.76 2.99 7.87
C GLY A 61 2.54 3.68 9.21
N LYS A 62 2.17 2.92 10.25
CA LYS A 62 2.08 3.45 11.62
C LYS A 62 3.44 3.96 12.09
N ALA A 63 3.48 5.13 12.73
CA ALA A 63 4.70 5.75 13.26
C ALA A 63 5.46 4.80 14.21
N GLU A 64 4.75 3.99 14.98
CA GLU A 64 5.34 3.03 15.93
C GLU A 64 6.24 1.97 15.26
N TYR A 65 6.06 1.74 13.96
CA TYR A 65 6.95 0.83 13.22
C TYR A 65 8.35 1.42 13.02
N PHE A 66 8.49 2.75 13.16
CA PHE A 66 9.72 3.50 12.91
C PHE A 66 10.40 4.00 14.19
N GLU A 67 9.73 3.87 15.35
CA GLU A 67 10.19 4.42 16.64
C GLU A 67 10.98 3.44 17.51
N GLY A 68 11.20 2.21 17.03
CA GLY A 68 11.93 1.18 17.79
C GLY A 68 13.38 1.58 18.12
N LYS A 69 13.77 1.37 19.38
CA LYS A 69 15.15 1.63 19.87
C LYS A 69 16.11 0.47 19.55
N GLY A 70 17.42 0.78 19.55
CA GLY A 70 18.47 -0.19 19.33
C GLY A 70 18.58 -0.74 17.91
N LEU A 71 19.37 -1.80 17.71
CA LEU A 71 19.64 -2.39 16.39
C LEU A 71 18.38 -2.95 15.73
N LYS A 72 17.50 -3.58 16.50
CA LYS A 72 16.21 -4.11 16.00
C LYS A 72 15.31 -3.00 15.48
N GLY A 73 15.21 -1.87 16.18
CA GLY A 73 14.43 -0.72 15.75
C GLY A 73 15.00 -0.07 14.49
N ARG A 74 16.33 0.08 14.43
CA ARG A 74 17.02 0.61 13.24
C ARG A 74 16.81 -0.29 12.03
N PHE A 75 16.93 -1.61 12.19
CA PHE A 75 16.66 -2.58 11.12
C PHE A 75 15.21 -2.51 10.65
N LYS A 76 14.24 -2.46 11.57
CA LYS A 76 12.81 -2.36 11.25
C LYS A 76 12.50 -1.06 10.47
N LYS A 77 13.01 0.07 10.93
CA LYS A 77 12.88 1.37 10.24
C LYS A 77 13.46 1.29 8.83
N TRP A 78 14.71 0.80 8.72
CA TRP A 78 15.38 0.63 7.43
C TRP A 78 14.58 -0.28 6.49
N TRP A 79 14.04 -1.41 6.99
CA TRP A 79 13.21 -2.33 6.23
C TRP A 79 11.98 -1.62 5.65
N PHE A 80 11.14 -1.01 6.49
CA PHE A 80 9.92 -0.34 6.04
C PHE A 80 10.20 0.79 5.05
N THR A 81 11.22 1.60 5.31
CA THR A 81 11.63 2.66 4.38
C THR A 81 12.08 2.08 3.03
N SER A 82 12.82 0.96 3.04
CA SER A 82 13.32 0.32 1.82
C SER A 82 12.21 -0.27 0.94
N VAL A 83 11.07 -0.64 1.53
CA VAL A 83 9.90 -1.14 0.79
C VAL A 83 8.86 -0.04 0.50
N GLY A 84 9.22 1.23 0.68
CA GLY A 84 8.38 2.36 0.30
C GLY A 84 7.33 2.77 1.35
N VAL A 85 7.44 2.25 2.57
CA VAL A 85 6.55 2.66 3.67
C VAL A 85 7.13 3.86 4.41
N PHE A 86 6.34 4.89 4.62
CA PHE A 86 6.72 6.07 5.39
C PHE A 86 5.84 6.23 6.65
N PRO A 87 6.39 6.78 7.74
CA PRO A 87 5.66 6.89 9.00
C PRO A 87 4.56 7.93 8.94
N VAL A 88 3.41 7.60 9.51
CA VAL A 88 2.29 8.52 9.72
C VAL A 88 1.75 8.37 11.13
N ASP A 89 1.62 9.49 11.81
CA ASP A 89 0.88 9.58 13.06
C ASP A 89 -0.62 9.72 12.74
N ARG A 90 -1.39 8.74 13.16
CA ARG A 90 -2.85 8.66 12.92
C ARG A 90 -3.68 9.28 14.04
N SER A 91 -3.09 10.00 14.99
CA SER A 91 -3.78 10.58 16.14
C SER A 91 -4.72 11.77 15.80
N GLY A 92 -4.85 12.09 14.49
CA GLY A 92 -5.82 13.08 13.97
C GLY A 92 -5.29 14.52 13.90
N GLY A 93 -6.14 15.45 13.45
CA GLY A 93 -5.82 16.88 13.39
C GLY A 93 -4.70 17.24 12.39
N SER A 94 -3.79 18.11 12.80
CA SER A 94 -2.65 18.58 11.97
C SER A 94 -1.71 17.47 11.48
N LYS A 95 -1.68 16.35 12.19
CA LYS A 95 -0.82 15.20 11.84
C LYS A 95 -1.33 14.42 10.61
N SER A 96 -2.64 14.35 10.44
CA SER A 96 -3.22 13.78 9.22
C SER A 96 -2.98 14.64 7.98
N LEU A 97 -2.89 15.96 8.16
CA LEU A 97 -2.48 16.90 7.09
C LEU A 97 -1.02 16.68 6.66
N GLY A 98 -0.11 16.45 7.61
CA GLY A 98 1.29 16.12 7.31
C GLY A 98 1.43 14.87 6.46
N ALA A 99 0.61 13.85 6.73
CA ALA A 99 0.56 12.62 5.95
C ALA A 99 0.10 12.85 4.51
N LEU A 100 -0.95 13.66 4.33
CA LEU A 100 -1.45 14.01 3.00
C LEU A 100 -0.44 14.88 2.22
N ASN A 101 0.25 15.79 2.88
CA ASN A 101 1.30 16.60 2.26
C ASN A 101 2.45 15.72 1.73
N HIS A 102 2.90 14.75 2.53
CA HIS A 102 3.94 13.81 2.06
C HIS A 102 3.44 12.91 0.91
N ALA A 103 2.20 12.46 0.96
CA ALA A 103 1.59 11.72 -0.15
C ALA A 103 1.51 12.58 -1.43
N ARG A 104 1.22 13.87 -1.31
CA ARG A 104 1.24 14.83 -2.43
C ARG A 104 2.64 14.93 -3.03
N GLU A 105 3.68 15.10 -2.21
CA GLU A 105 5.08 15.15 -2.69
C GLU A 105 5.47 13.88 -3.47
N ILE A 106 5.04 12.69 -3.01
CA ILE A 106 5.25 11.43 -3.71
C ILE A 106 4.61 11.48 -5.10
N LEU A 107 3.36 11.93 -5.20
CA LEU A 107 2.61 12.03 -6.45
C LEU A 107 3.22 13.05 -7.42
N GLU A 108 3.59 14.24 -6.92
CA GLU A 108 4.24 15.32 -7.69
C GLU A 108 5.61 14.88 -8.22
N ASN A 109 6.33 14.03 -7.50
CA ASN A 109 7.56 13.37 -7.96
C ASN A 109 7.33 12.24 -8.96
N GLY A 110 6.09 12.07 -9.46
CA GLY A 110 5.75 11.07 -10.46
C GLY A 110 5.73 9.64 -9.94
N GLN A 111 5.58 9.44 -8.63
CA GLN A 111 5.58 8.13 -7.98
C GLN A 111 4.16 7.63 -7.68
N LEU A 112 4.02 6.34 -7.38
CA LEU A 112 2.74 5.77 -6.98
C LEU A 112 2.54 5.88 -5.47
N PHE A 113 1.36 6.30 -5.08
CA PHE A 113 0.92 6.33 -3.69
C PHE A 113 -0.24 5.35 -3.49
N GLY A 114 -0.06 4.40 -2.56
CA GLY A 114 -1.07 3.42 -2.20
C GLY A 114 -1.85 3.84 -0.95
N ILE A 115 -3.16 3.72 -1.02
CA ILE A 115 -4.05 4.02 0.10
C ILE A 115 -5.17 2.97 0.20
N HIS A 116 -5.36 2.45 1.41
CA HIS A 116 -6.56 1.71 1.74
C HIS A 116 -7.66 2.70 2.12
N ILE A 117 -8.63 2.87 1.22
CA ILE A 117 -9.64 3.95 1.29
C ILE A 117 -10.51 3.89 2.55
N GLU A 118 -10.69 2.71 3.13
CA GLU A 118 -11.46 2.48 4.35
C GLU A 118 -10.70 2.89 5.62
N GLY A 119 -9.39 3.14 5.55
CA GLY A 119 -8.53 3.55 6.66
C GLY A 119 -8.27 2.44 7.69
N THR A 120 -8.99 1.34 7.63
CA THR A 120 -8.84 0.17 8.49
C THR A 120 -9.20 -1.10 7.72
N ARG A 121 -8.85 -2.27 8.28
CA ARG A 121 -9.23 -3.55 7.70
C ARG A 121 -10.71 -3.83 7.94
N SER A 122 -11.38 -4.36 6.91
CA SER A 122 -12.77 -4.78 7.02
C SER A 122 -12.92 -5.88 8.08
N PRO A 123 -13.83 -5.74 9.06
CA PRO A 123 -14.02 -6.73 10.12
C PRO A 123 -14.72 -7.99 9.64
N ASP A 124 -15.53 -7.90 8.58
CA ASP A 124 -16.38 -8.98 8.08
C ASP A 124 -16.15 -9.35 6.60
N GLY A 125 -15.25 -8.63 5.91
CA GLY A 125 -14.94 -8.84 4.49
C GLY A 125 -15.79 -8.02 3.53
N ARG A 126 -16.72 -7.21 4.03
CA ARG A 126 -17.51 -6.29 3.20
C ARG A 126 -16.72 -5.02 2.90
N LEU A 127 -17.07 -4.38 1.80
CA LEU A 127 -16.55 -3.06 1.47
C LEU A 127 -17.29 -1.99 2.27
N TYR A 128 -16.54 -1.18 2.99
CA TYR A 128 -17.07 -0.08 3.78
C TYR A 128 -16.85 1.28 3.10
N LYS A 129 -17.54 2.30 3.59
CA LYS A 129 -17.43 3.67 3.09
C LYS A 129 -15.97 4.15 3.17
N GLY A 130 -15.42 4.56 2.03
CA GLY A 130 -14.08 5.15 1.97
C GLY A 130 -14.03 6.57 2.52
N HIS A 131 -12.86 6.93 3.04
CA HIS A 131 -12.53 8.31 3.40
C HIS A 131 -12.19 9.13 2.15
N THR A 132 -12.32 10.46 2.26
CA THR A 132 -12.14 11.41 1.16
C THR A 132 -10.68 11.69 0.81
N GLY A 133 -9.71 11.13 1.53
CA GLY A 133 -8.28 11.43 1.36
C GLY A 133 -7.75 11.17 -0.06
N ALA A 134 -8.14 10.07 -0.69
CA ALA A 134 -7.74 9.76 -2.06
C ALA A 134 -8.31 10.77 -3.07
N ALA A 135 -9.60 11.11 -2.93
CA ALA A 135 -10.27 12.08 -3.81
C ALA A 135 -9.65 13.48 -3.66
N ARG A 136 -9.35 13.88 -2.41
CA ARG A 136 -8.68 15.15 -2.13
C ARG A 136 -7.30 15.23 -2.79
N LEU A 137 -6.47 14.19 -2.62
CA LEU A 137 -5.15 14.12 -3.26
C LEU A 137 -5.25 14.19 -4.78
N ALA A 138 -6.22 13.48 -5.38
CA ALA A 138 -6.42 13.50 -6.83
C ALA A 138 -6.78 14.91 -7.33
N LEU A 139 -7.67 15.62 -6.64
CA LEU A 139 -8.06 16.98 -6.98
C LEU A 139 -6.90 17.98 -6.83
N GLU A 140 -6.08 17.83 -5.77
CA GLU A 140 -4.96 18.72 -5.49
C GLU A 140 -3.77 18.49 -6.45
N THR A 141 -3.53 17.25 -6.89
CA THR A 141 -2.35 16.88 -7.70
C THR A 141 -2.65 16.67 -9.18
N GLY A 142 -3.94 16.53 -9.56
CA GLY A 142 -4.34 16.12 -10.92
C GLY A 142 -3.98 14.66 -11.24
N CYS A 143 -3.48 13.88 -10.29
CA CYS A 143 -3.11 12.49 -10.51
C CYS A 143 -4.33 11.57 -10.61
N PRO A 144 -4.32 10.58 -11.51
CA PRO A 144 -5.40 9.63 -11.63
C PRO A 144 -5.52 8.71 -10.40
N ILE A 145 -6.75 8.33 -10.07
CA ILE A 145 -7.04 7.27 -9.12
C ILE A 145 -7.20 5.96 -9.90
N ILE A 146 -6.45 4.95 -9.49
CA ILE A 146 -6.56 3.57 -9.98
C ILE A 146 -7.26 2.76 -8.89
N PRO A 147 -8.55 2.45 -9.06
CA PRO A 147 -9.25 1.60 -8.10
C PRO A 147 -8.74 0.16 -8.21
N VAL A 148 -8.50 -0.46 -7.06
CA VAL A 148 -8.03 -1.83 -6.96
C VAL A 148 -8.94 -2.62 -6.02
N ALA A 149 -9.49 -3.72 -6.50
CA ALA A 149 -10.21 -4.67 -5.67
C ALA A 149 -9.27 -5.80 -5.21
N ILE A 150 -9.14 -5.97 -3.91
CA ILE A 150 -8.44 -7.10 -3.29
C ILE A 150 -9.52 -8.09 -2.85
N ILE A 151 -9.39 -9.34 -3.31
CA ILE A 151 -10.39 -10.40 -3.05
C ILE A 151 -9.66 -11.62 -2.50
N GLY A 152 -10.25 -12.31 -1.53
CA GLY A 152 -9.78 -13.59 -1.01
C GLY A 152 -8.66 -13.53 0.03
N THR A 153 -8.07 -12.37 0.31
CA THR A 153 -6.94 -12.26 1.27
C THR A 153 -7.36 -12.53 2.71
N ARG A 154 -8.64 -12.35 3.05
CA ARG A 154 -9.17 -12.69 4.36
C ARG A 154 -9.21 -14.21 4.56
N GLU A 155 -9.60 -14.95 3.54
CA GLU A 155 -9.66 -16.41 3.51
C GLU A 155 -8.27 -17.01 3.50
N LEU A 156 -7.29 -16.32 2.93
CA LEU A 156 -5.89 -16.73 2.94
C LEU A 156 -5.34 -16.91 4.35
N GLN A 157 -5.72 -16.08 5.27
CA GLN A 157 -5.37 -16.24 6.68
C GLN A 157 -6.00 -17.49 7.30
N ARG A 158 -7.08 -18.03 6.66
CA ARG A 158 -7.79 -19.20 7.14
C ARG A 158 -7.52 -20.45 6.31
N HIS A 159 -7.34 -20.38 4.98
CA HIS A 159 -7.36 -21.53 4.07
C HIS A 159 -6.34 -21.53 2.91
N GLY A 160 -5.42 -20.58 2.81
CA GLY A 160 -4.24 -20.71 1.94
C GLY A 160 -4.39 -20.44 0.44
N GLN A 161 -5.50 -19.88 -0.07
CA GLN A 161 -5.64 -19.48 -1.48
C GLN A 161 -6.16 -18.05 -1.62
N VAL A 162 -5.61 -17.28 -2.59
CA VAL A 162 -6.03 -15.90 -2.91
C VAL A 162 -6.14 -15.69 -4.41
N ILE A 163 -7.28 -15.12 -4.81
CA ILE A 163 -7.48 -14.53 -6.13
C ILE A 163 -7.57 -13.01 -5.95
N ILE A 164 -6.68 -12.26 -6.58
CA ILE A 164 -6.75 -10.80 -6.72
C ILE A 164 -7.22 -10.53 -8.15
N THR A 165 -8.40 -9.97 -8.30
CA THR A 165 -8.97 -9.58 -9.60
C THR A 165 -9.00 -8.08 -9.74
#